data_d64c02fb0581b67719a6b26434c011d6
#
_entry.id   d64c02fb0581b67719a6b26434c011d6
#
_cell.length_a   1.000
_cell.length_b   1.000
_cell.length_c   1.000
_cell.angle_alpha   90.00
_cell.angle_beta   90.00
_cell.angle_gamma   90.00
#
_symmetry.space_group_name_H-M   'P 1'
#
loop_
_entity.id
_entity.type
_entity.pdbx_description
1 polymer ?
#
loop_
_entity_poly.entity_id
_entity_poly.type
_entity_poly.pdbx_seq_one_letter_code
_entity_poly.pdbx_strand_id
1 'polypeptide(L)'
;TYYFHYSCFSIHIHHLFDHYRRIFQGTQWSFLYISYIINDMENIAKKSNTEFILNTFNLKPSKKYGQNFLVDPGIIQSIADHASLDKETAVIEIGPGIGALTEQLSNKAGKVLCFEIDERLKEVLSFSLEGHDNVEIIFQDFMKADLEEACNKLKDYKDICVVTNLPYYITSKIITKIVSSSTPINRLVAMVQKEVALKLCSEEKSPLKMMIDYVGDVQYELNVPRHVFMPAPHVDSAVISIHKERVISQELIDLIEASYTAKRKTLYNNLKSLYHDQTKEVLESCGIPANKRAEELNIDDYIRILERSHKL
;
A
#
# COMPACT_ATOMS: atom_id res chain seq x y z
N THR A 1 -17.39 20.40 -36.99
CA THR A 1 -16.73 19.27 -36.29
C THR A 1 -16.61 19.49 -34.78
N TYR A 2 -17.49 20.31 -34.20
CA TYR A 2 -17.46 20.64 -32.75
C TYR A 2 -18.72 20.15 -31.98
N TYR A 3 -19.60 19.37 -32.62
CA TYR A 3 -20.92 19.00 -32.02
C TYR A 3 -20.98 17.58 -31.41
N PHE A 4 -19.93 16.76 -31.51
CA PHE A 4 -20.00 15.35 -31.05
C PHE A 4 -19.42 15.09 -29.65
N HIS A 5 -18.72 16.05 -29.03
CA HIS A 5 -18.20 15.90 -27.67
C HIS A 5 -19.15 16.34 -26.55
N TYR A 6 -20.21 17.08 -26.90
CA TYR A 6 -21.18 17.59 -25.89
C TYR A 6 -22.26 16.61 -25.46
N SER A 7 -22.51 15.52 -26.20
CA SER A 7 -23.64 14.64 -25.89
C SER A 7 -23.35 13.58 -24.82
N CYS A 8 -22.13 13.06 -24.71
CA CYS A 8 -21.77 12.14 -23.62
C CYS A 8 -21.58 12.87 -22.28
N PHE A 9 -21.00 14.07 -22.32
CA PHE A 9 -20.83 14.93 -21.14
C PHE A 9 -22.17 15.31 -20.50
N SER A 10 -23.19 15.56 -21.30
CA SER A 10 -24.52 15.98 -20.85
C SER A 10 -25.27 14.90 -20.06
N ILE A 11 -25.10 13.61 -20.36
CA ILE A 11 -25.86 12.52 -19.75
C ILE A 11 -25.30 12.17 -18.35
N HIS A 12 -23.98 12.20 -18.18
CA HIS A 12 -23.34 11.95 -16.88
C HIS A 12 -23.58 13.13 -15.90
N ILE A 13 -23.49 14.35 -16.39
CA ILE A 13 -23.82 15.54 -15.61
C ILE A 13 -25.27 15.49 -15.10
N HIS A 14 -26.24 15.02 -15.90
CA HIS A 14 -27.63 14.91 -15.46
C HIS A 14 -27.84 13.93 -14.31
N HIS A 15 -27.14 12.80 -14.29
CA HIS A 15 -27.20 11.85 -13.17
C HIS A 15 -26.57 12.40 -11.87
N LEU A 16 -25.43 13.08 -11.99
CA LEU A 16 -24.83 13.83 -10.88
C LEU A 16 -25.78 14.95 -10.43
N PHE A 17 -26.39 15.67 -11.36
CA PHE A 17 -27.34 16.75 -11.08
C PHE A 17 -28.55 16.31 -10.27
N ASP A 18 -29.13 15.17 -10.56
CA ASP A 18 -30.28 14.65 -9.81
C ASP A 18 -29.89 14.24 -8.38
N HIS A 19 -28.66 13.75 -8.18
CA HIS A 19 -28.13 13.45 -6.85
C HIS A 19 -27.85 14.74 -6.05
N TYR A 20 -27.19 15.73 -6.64
CA TYR A 20 -26.88 17.01 -6.01
C TYR A 20 -28.10 17.91 -5.83
N ARG A 21 -29.11 17.83 -6.72
CA ARG A 21 -30.40 18.54 -6.57
C ARG A 21 -31.14 18.13 -5.30
N ARG A 22 -30.96 16.88 -4.83
CA ARG A 22 -31.50 16.41 -3.54
C ARG A 22 -30.72 16.96 -2.34
N ILE A 23 -29.43 17.22 -2.49
CA ILE A 23 -28.57 17.75 -1.42
C ILE A 23 -28.67 19.27 -1.31
N PHE A 24 -28.77 20.00 -2.42
CA PHE A 24 -28.70 21.46 -2.46
C PHE A 24 -29.99 22.13 -2.94
N GLN A 25 -31.18 21.69 -2.53
CA GLN A 25 -32.47 22.37 -2.73
C GLN A 25 -32.48 23.53 -3.74
N GLY A 26 -32.19 23.27 -5.02
CA GLY A 26 -32.81 23.96 -6.16
C GLY A 26 -32.50 25.43 -6.43
N THR A 27 -31.32 25.98 -6.15
CA THR A 27 -30.98 27.35 -6.55
C THR A 27 -30.02 27.40 -7.74
N GLN A 28 -30.19 28.42 -8.60
CA GLN A 28 -29.37 28.66 -9.81
C GLN A 28 -27.87 28.85 -9.49
N TRP A 29 -27.50 29.16 -8.28
CA TRP A 29 -26.14 29.30 -7.76
C TRP A 29 -25.42 27.95 -7.56
N SER A 30 -26.16 26.87 -7.37
CA SER A 30 -25.58 25.54 -7.23
C SER A 30 -24.87 25.06 -8.50
N PHE A 31 -25.35 25.46 -9.68
CA PHE A 31 -24.76 25.07 -10.97
C PHE A 31 -23.42 25.73 -11.25
N LEU A 32 -23.31 27.02 -11.02
CA LEU A 32 -22.05 27.76 -11.21
C LEU A 32 -21.00 27.36 -10.17
N TYR A 33 -21.45 27.06 -8.95
CA TYR A 33 -20.57 26.64 -7.86
C TYR A 33 -20.04 25.21 -8.05
N ILE A 34 -20.86 24.28 -8.52
CA ILE A 34 -20.45 22.91 -8.85
C ILE A 34 -19.51 22.90 -10.08
N SER A 35 -19.81 23.66 -11.13
CA SER A 35 -18.94 23.80 -12.29
C SER A 35 -17.60 24.47 -11.94
N TYR A 36 -17.62 25.45 -11.04
CA TYR A 36 -16.39 26.07 -10.51
C TYR A 36 -15.57 25.08 -9.69
N ILE A 37 -16.23 24.29 -8.84
CA ILE A 37 -15.58 23.27 -7.99
C ILE A 37 -15.01 22.13 -8.83
N ILE A 38 -15.73 21.64 -9.86
CA ILE A 38 -15.23 20.59 -10.76
C ILE A 38 -13.99 21.09 -11.54
N ASN A 39 -13.96 22.34 -11.95
CA ASN A 39 -12.79 22.92 -12.63
C ASN A 39 -11.62 23.26 -11.70
N ASP A 40 -11.86 23.46 -10.39
CA ASP A 40 -10.85 23.77 -9.36
C ASP A 40 -10.49 22.56 -8.49
N MET A 41 -11.13 21.41 -8.72
CA MET A 41 -10.87 20.17 -7.99
C MET A 41 -9.58 19.45 -8.41
N GLU A 42 -8.79 20.04 -9.33
CA GLU A 42 -7.38 19.65 -9.45
C GLU A 42 -6.73 19.70 -8.06
N ASN A 43 -6.36 18.55 -7.54
CA ASN A 43 -5.75 18.38 -6.23
C ASN A 43 -6.73 18.03 -5.08
N ILE A 44 -7.21 16.81 -5.09
CA ILE A 44 -8.02 16.23 -4.01
C ILE A 44 -7.33 16.39 -2.64
N ALA A 45 -5.99 16.38 -2.63
CA ALA A 45 -5.16 16.56 -1.44
C ALA A 45 -5.19 17.95 -0.81
N LYS A 46 -5.72 18.98 -1.47
CA LYS A 46 -5.90 20.28 -0.80
C LYS A 46 -6.89 20.10 0.35
N LYS A 47 -6.53 20.59 1.54
CA LYS A 47 -7.38 20.48 2.74
C LYS A 47 -8.81 20.95 2.50
N SER A 48 -8.99 22.08 1.79
CA SER A 48 -10.31 22.58 1.40
C SER A 48 -11.13 21.59 0.58
N ASN A 49 -10.49 20.91 -0.37
CA ASN A 49 -11.14 19.96 -1.26
C ASN A 49 -11.49 18.65 -0.50
N THR A 50 -10.59 18.18 0.34
CA THR A 50 -10.87 17.06 1.25
C THR A 50 -12.05 17.37 2.15
N GLU A 51 -12.08 18.56 2.82
CA GLU A 51 -13.19 18.99 3.66
C GLU A 51 -14.51 19.10 2.86
N PHE A 52 -14.44 19.63 1.66
CA PHE A 52 -15.60 19.72 0.77
C PHE A 52 -16.16 18.33 0.43
N ILE A 53 -15.31 17.39 0.00
CA ILE A 53 -15.72 16.01 -0.31
C ILE A 53 -16.37 15.35 0.91
N LEU A 54 -15.71 15.41 2.07
CA LEU A 54 -16.23 14.80 3.30
C LEU A 54 -17.58 15.36 3.70
N ASN A 55 -17.77 16.67 3.59
CA ASN A 55 -19.04 17.33 3.91
C ASN A 55 -20.12 17.00 2.88
N THR A 56 -19.81 17.02 1.58
CA THR A 56 -20.75 16.74 0.50
C THR A 56 -21.36 15.36 0.63
N PHE A 57 -20.53 14.36 0.93
CA PHE A 57 -20.98 12.98 1.09
C PHE A 57 -21.35 12.61 2.53
N ASN A 58 -21.39 13.60 3.45
CA ASN A 58 -21.61 13.37 4.89
C ASN A 58 -20.73 12.23 5.44
N LEU A 59 -19.49 12.17 4.95
CA LEU A 59 -18.54 11.10 5.26
C LEU A 59 -17.72 11.44 6.50
N LYS A 60 -17.76 10.55 7.48
CA LYS A 60 -16.91 10.65 8.67
C LYS A 60 -15.78 9.62 8.57
N PRO A 61 -14.50 10.02 8.78
CA PRO A 61 -13.38 9.10 8.82
C PRO A 61 -13.63 7.94 9.79
N SER A 62 -13.41 6.72 9.32
CA SER A 62 -13.69 5.52 10.09
C SER A 62 -12.48 5.10 10.92
N LYS A 63 -12.65 5.07 12.26
CA LYS A 63 -11.65 4.50 13.16
C LYS A 63 -11.43 2.99 12.91
N LYS A 64 -12.48 2.28 12.49
CA LYS A 64 -12.42 0.85 12.17
C LYS A 64 -11.41 0.56 11.05
N TYR A 65 -11.35 1.44 10.06
CA TYR A 65 -10.44 1.33 8.91
C TYR A 65 -9.16 2.17 9.07
N GLY A 66 -8.97 2.84 10.22
CA GLY A 66 -7.79 3.66 10.47
C GLY A 66 -7.63 4.84 9.50
N GLN A 67 -8.75 5.40 9.02
CA GLN A 67 -8.75 6.44 7.99
C GLN A 67 -8.18 7.76 8.53
N ASN A 68 -7.06 8.19 7.93
CA ASN A 68 -6.44 9.49 8.08
C ASN A 68 -6.11 9.98 6.67
N PHE A 69 -6.88 10.94 6.17
CA PHE A 69 -6.70 11.47 4.82
C PHE A 69 -5.52 12.43 4.78
N LEU A 70 -4.59 12.21 3.87
CA LEU A 70 -3.45 13.08 3.65
C LEU A 70 -3.93 14.35 2.91
N VAL A 71 -3.68 15.53 3.51
CA VAL A 71 -4.19 16.82 3.04
C VAL A 71 -3.05 17.79 2.67
N ASP A 72 -1.98 17.24 2.13
CA ASP A 72 -0.80 17.99 1.66
C ASP A 72 -0.44 17.53 0.24
N PRO A 73 -0.70 18.38 -0.79
CA PRO A 73 -0.37 18.06 -2.17
C PRO A 73 1.10 17.79 -2.44
N GLY A 74 2.00 18.48 -1.72
CA GLY A 74 3.44 18.31 -1.89
C GLY A 74 3.92 16.94 -1.41
N ILE A 75 3.39 16.46 -0.30
CA ILE A 75 3.70 15.13 0.23
C ILE A 75 3.16 14.04 -0.72
N ILE A 76 1.90 14.17 -1.20
CA ILE A 76 1.31 13.21 -2.15
C ILE A 76 2.10 13.15 -3.45
N GLN A 77 2.47 14.32 -3.99
CA GLN A 77 3.33 14.40 -5.17
C GLN A 77 4.66 13.68 -4.94
N SER A 78 5.29 13.92 -3.79
CA SER A 78 6.56 13.29 -3.44
C SER A 78 6.44 11.76 -3.33
N ILE A 79 5.35 11.23 -2.76
CA ILE A 79 5.10 9.77 -2.73
C ILE A 79 5.05 9.20 -4.15
N ALA A 80 4.31 9.86 -5.04
CA ALA A 80 4.19 9.44 -6.44
C ALA A 80 5.53 9.55 -7.20
N ASP A 81 6.37 10.54 -6.86
CA ASP A 81 7.70 10.74 -7.47
C ASP A 81 8.68 9.62 -7.07
N HIS A 82 8.68 9.20 -5.80
CA HIS A 82 9.52 8.07 -5.33
C HIS A 82 9.12 6.72 -5.98
N ALA A 83 7.91 6.63 -6.53
CA ALA A 83 7.49 5.43 -7.25
C ALA A 83 8.06 5.35 -8.68
N SER A 84 8.69 6.41 -9.22
CA SER A 84 9.32 6.45 -10.56
C SER A 84 8.39 5.91 -11.67
N LEU A 85 7.17 6.46 -11.74
CA LEU A 85 6.10 6.01 -12.64
C LEU A 85 6.24 6.59 -14.03
N ASP A 86 5.86 5.79 -15.02
CA ASP A 86 5.64 6.20 -16.40
C ASP A 86 4.40 5.51 -16.99
N LYS A 87 4.09 5.76 -18.27
CA LYS A 87 2.91 5.18 -18.92
C LYS A 87 3.02 3.67 -19.24
N GLU A 88 4.20 3.08 -19.09
CA GLU A 88 4.44 1.63 -19.17
C GLU A 88 4.31 0.94 -17.80
N THR A 89 4.14 1.70 -16.73
CA THR A 89 4.01 1.21 -15.35
C THR A 89 2.54 1.10 -14.95
N ALA A 90 2.16 -0.04 -14.37
CA ALA A 90 0.89 -0.21 -13.67
C ALA A 90 1.10 -0.13 -12.15
N VAL A 91 0.15 0.48 -11.46
CA VAL A 91 0.17 0.65 -10.01
C VAL A 91 -0.96 -0.14 -9.35
N ILE A 92 -0.68 -0.85 -8.28
CA ILE A 92 -1.67 -1.35 -7.33
C ILE A 92 -1.67 -0.40 -6.14
N GLU A 93 -2.82 0.24 -5.87
CA GLU A 93 -3.02 1.07 -4.69
C GLU A 93 -3.90 0.37 -3.66
N ILE A 94 -3.51 0.42 -2.39
CA ILE A 94 -4.26 -0.22 -1.30
C ILE A 94 -4.83 0.87 -0.39
N GLY A 95 -6.17 0.96 -0.36
CA GLY A 95 -6.86 1.98 0.39
C GLY A 95 -6.76 3.38 -0.22
N PRO A 96 -7.33 3.60 -1.42
CA PRO A 96 -7.33 4.92 -2.09
C PRO A 96 -7.99 6.02 -1.25
N GLY A 97 -8.83 5.64 -0.28
CA GLY A 97 -9.57 6.59 0.54
C GLY A 97 -10.48 7.46 -0.31
N ILE A 98 -10.28 8.78 -0.29
CA ILE A 98 -11.05 9.70 -1.14
C ILE A 98 -10.39 9.97 -2.51
N GLY A 99 -9.32 9.24 -2.86
CA GLY A 99 -8.66 9.31 -4.17
C GLY A 99 -7.49 10.29 -4.29
N ALA A 100 -7.02 10.89 -3.19
CA ALA A 100 -5.99 11.93 -3.24
C ALA A 100 -4.63 11.44 -3.80
N LEU A 101 -4.18 10.26 -3.41
CA LEU A 101 -2.98 9.65 -3.97
C LEU A 101 -3.28 9.06 -5.35
N THR A 102 -4.44 8.42 -5.53
CA THR A 102 -4.91 7.84 -6.80
C THR A 102 -4.87 8.85 -7.94
N GLU A 103 -5.33 10.09 -7.71
CA GLU A 103 -5.27 11.19 -8.68
C GLU A 103 -3.85 11.40 -9.22
N GLN A 104 -2.86 11.49 -8.35
CA GLN A 104 -1.46 11.70 -8.76
C GLN A 104 -0.85 10.46 -9.42
N LEU A 105 -1.21 9.26 -8.96
CA LEU A 105 -0.78 8.02 -9.59
C LEU A 105 -1.34 7.88 -11.00
N SER A 106 -2.62 8.18 -11.21
CA SER A 106 -3.29 8.08 -12.52
C SER A 106 -2.72 9.05 -13.55
N ASN A 107 -2.28 10.25 -13.10
CA ASN A 107 -1.63 11.22 -13.97
C ASN A 107 -0.29 10.71 -14.53
N LYS A 108 0.44 9.89 -13.79
CA LYS A 108 1.78 9.40 -14.12
C LYS A 108 1.78 8.00 -14.72
N ALA A 109 1.06 7.07 -14.09
CA ALA A 109 1.03 5.66 -14.48
C ALA A 109 0.17 5.41 -15.73
N GLY A 110 0.38 4.26 -16.37
CA GLY A 110 -0.47 3.77 -17.44
C GLY A 110 -1.81 3.23 -16.93
N LYS A 111 -1.81 2.55 -15.78
CA LYS A 111 -3.00 1.99 -15.11
C LYS A 111 -2.85 2.07 -13.60
N VAL A 112 -3.95 2.32 -12.90
CA VAL A 112 -4.03 2.23 -11.43
C VAL A 112 -5.15 1.26 -11.08
N LEU A 113 -4.83 0.20 -10.34
CA LEU A 113 -5.77 -0.78 -9.79
C LEU A 113 -5.86 -0.59 -8.28
N CYS A 114 -7.00 -0.13 -7.78
CA CYS A 114 -7.20 0.18 -6.37
C CYS A 114 -7.99 -0.92 -5.67
N PHE A 115 -7.59 -1.25 -4.43
CA PHE A 115 -8.36 -2.10 -3.52
C PHE A 115 -8.88 -1.26 -2.35
N GLU A 116 -10.22 -1.16 -2.21
CA GLU A 116 -10.86 -0.41 -1.13
C GLU A 116 -11.80 -1.33 -0.34
N ILE A 117 -11.69 -1.30 1.00
CA ILE A 117 -12.52 -2.12 1.90
C ILE A 117 -13.78 -1.39 2.36
N ASP A 118 -13.80 -0.08 2.29
CA ASP A 118 -14.91 0.75 2.76
C ASP A 118 -15.86 1.10 1.60
N GLU A 119 -16.91 0.32 1.47
CA GLU A 119 -17.92 0.52 0.41
C GLU A 119 -18.62 1.89 0.45
N ARG A 120 -18.57 2.61 1.60
CA ARG A 120 -19.12 3.96 1.69
C ARG A 120 -18.39 4.95 0.79
N LEU A 121 -17.15 4.61 0.39
CA LEU A 121 -16.34 5.44 -0.50
C LEU A 121 -16.66 5.27 -1.98
N LYS A 122 -17.59 4.38 -2.36
CA LYS A 122 -17.91 4.09 -3.75
C LYS A 122 -18.36 5.33 -4.53
N GLU A 123 -19.33 6.07 -3.99
CA GLU A 123 -19.82 7.30 -4.61
C GLU A 123 -18.78 8.42 -4.55
N VAL A 124 -18.01 8.49 -3.46
CA VAL A 124 -16.93 9.46 -3.27
C VAL A 124 -15.85 9.29 -4.34
N LEU A 125 -15.35 8.06 -4.52
CA LEU A 125 -14.32 7.74 -5.49
C LEU A 125 -14.79 7.91 -6.94
N SER A 126 -16.06 7.56 -7.23
CA SER A 126 -16.66 7.84 -8.54
C SER A 126 -16.70 9.33 -8.86
N PHE A 127 -16.92 10.17 -7.85
CA PHE A 127 -16.93 11.63 -7.98
C PHE A 127 -15.51 12.20 -8.07
N SER A 128 -14.65 11.88 -7.10
CA SER A 128 -13.33 12.50 -6.97
C SER A 128 -12.35 12.10 -8.10
N LEU A 129 -12.58 10.93 -8.73
CA LEU A 129 -11.75 10.40 -9.80
C LEU A 129 -12.45 10.48 -11.17
N GLU A 130 -13.46 11.33 -11.31
CA GLU A 130 -14.10 11.58 -12.61
C GLU A 130 -13.07 12.06 -13.63
N GLY A 131 -13.06 11.45 -14.83
CA GLY A 131 -12.09 11.74 -15.89
C GLY A 131 -10.75 10.98 -15.79
N HIS A 132 -10.53 10.16 -14.75
CA HIS A 132 -9.36 9.30 -14.63
C HIS A 132 -9.66 7.89 -15.18
N ASP A 133 -9.78 7.77 -16.51
CA ASP A 133 -10.21 6.54 -17.22
C ASP A 133 -9.25 5.35 -17.02
N ASN A 134 -8.01 5.60 -16.60
CA ASN A 134 -7.02 4.56 -16.31
C ASN A 134 -7.07 4.03 -14.87
N VAL A 135 -8.06 4.43 -14.07
CA VAL A 135 -8.27 3.94 -12.70
C VAL A 135 -9.35 2.86 -12.69
N GLU A 136 -9.08 1.76 -12.00
CA GLU A 136 -10.05 0.69 -11.69
C GLU A 136 -10.09 0.46 -10.19
N ILE A 137 -11.29 0.42 -9.59
CA ILE A 137 -11.46 0.25 -8.16
C ILE A 137 -12.18 -1.07 -7.89
N ILE A 138 -11.56 -1.93 -7.09
CA ILE A 138 -12.12 -3.19 -6.59
C ILE A 138 -12.49 -3.00 -5.13
N PHE A 139 -13.77 -3.08 -4.81
CA PHE A 139 -14.25 -3.02 -3.43
C PHE A 139 -14.07 -4.38 -2.76
N GLN A 140 -12.89 -4.57 -2.16
CA GLN A 140 -12.48 -5.82 -1.52
C GLN A 140 -11.41 -5.58 -0.46
N ASP A 141 -11.41 -6.43 0.58
CA ASP A 141 -10.29 -6.51 1.51
C ASP A 141 -9.03 -7.03 0.79
N PHE A 142 -7.99 -6.21 0.70
CA PHE A 142 -6.73 -6.56 0.05
C PHE A 142 -6.08 -7.82 0.65
N MET A 143 -6.26 -8.08 1.94
CA MET A 143 -5.74 -9.30 2.55
C MET A 143 -6.37 -10.58 2.00
N LYS A 144 -7.57 -10.48 1.42
CA LYS A 144 -8.29 -11.58 0.76
C LYS A 144 -8.14 -11.59 -0.77
N ALA A 145 -7.57 -10.53 -1.33
CA ALA A 145 -7.35 -10.44 -2.77
C ALA A 145 -6.29 -11.45 -3.22
N ASP A 146 -6.50 -12.03 -4.40
CA ASP A 146 -5.50 -12.80 -5.10
C ASP A 146 -4.55 -11.86 -5.87
N LEU A 147 -3.27 -11.85 -5.48
CA LEU A 147 -2.27 -11.00 -6.10
C LEU A 147 -1.90 -11.46 -7.52
N GLU A 148 -1.98 -12.75 -7.80
CA GLU A 148 -1.74 -13.27 -9.16
C GLU A 148 -2.85 -12.80 -10.10
N GLU A 149 -4.11 -12.87 -9.66
CA GLU A 149 -5.25 -12.33 -10.43
C GLU A 149 -5.09 -10.83 -10.66
N ALA A 150 -4.71 -10.07 -9.61
CA ALA A 150 -4.47 -8.63 -9.72
C ALA A 150 -3.36 -8.31 -10.73
N CYS A 151 -2.22 -9.01 -10.66
CA CYS A 151 -1.12 -8.82 -11.59
C CYS A 151 -1.47 -9.27 -13.01
N ASN A 152 -2.28 -10.32 -13.18
CA ASN A 152 -2.75 -10.75 -14.48
C ASN A 152 -3.62 -9.71 -15.20
N LYS A 153 -4.39 -8.91 -14.47
CA LYS A 153 -5.11 -7.75 -15.04
C LYS A 153 -4.17 -6.65 -15.55
N LEU A 154 -2.94 -6.63 -15.05
CA LEU A 154 -1.93 -5.60 -15.34
C LEU A 154 -0.78 -6.14 -16.23
N LYS A 155 -0.87 -7.33 -16.76
CA LYS A 155 0.19 -8.04 -17.51
C LYS A 155 0.68 -7.33 -18.78
N ASP A 156 -0.14 -6.43 -19.33
CA ASP A 156 0.19 -5.69 -20.55
C ASP A 156 1.15 -4.49 -20.26
N TYR A 157 1.40 -4.20 -18.98
CA TYR A 157 2.34 -3.19 -18.55
C TYR A 157 3.72 -3.80 -18.26
N LYS A 158 4.76 -3.03 -18.53
CA LYS A 158 6.16 -3.47 -18.37
C LYS A 158 6.56 -3.67 -16.92
N ASP A 159 6.07 -2.77 -16.05
CA ASP A 159 6.35 -2.77 -14.62
C ASP A 159 5.05 -2.77 -13.82
N ILE A 160 5.04 -3.51 -12.70
CA ILE A 160 3.96 -3.47 -11.71
C ILE A 160 4.56 -3.07 -10.36
N CYS A 161 4.08 -1.98 -9.81
CA CYS A 161 4.48 -1.54 -8.47
C CYS A 161 3.28 -1.37 -7.55
N VAL A 162 3.53 -1.35 -6.25
CA VAL A 162 2.52 -0.99 -5.24
C VAL A 162 2.87 0.39 -4.69
N VAL A 163 1.91 1.31 -4.68
CA VAL A 163 2.07 2.64 -4.04
C VAL A 163 0.88 2.87 -3.13
N THR A 164 1.13 3.22 -1.86
CA THR A 164 0.03 3.21 -0.90
C THR A 164 0.27 4.05 0.36
N ASN A 165 -0.81 4.59 0.90
CA ASN A 165 -0.89 5.14 2.24
C ASN A 165 -1.57 4.12 3.16
N LEU A 166 -0.80 3.30 3.87
CA LEU A 166 -1.31 2.15 4.61
C LEU A 166 -1.98 2.51 5.95
N PRO A 167 -3.13 1.86 6.27
CA PRO A 167 -3.63 1.87 7.63
C PRO A 167 -2.63 1.21 8.58
N TYR A 168 -2.29 1.88 9.70
CA TYR A 168 -1.19 1.48 10.58
C TYR A 168 -1.36 0.09 11.21
N TYR A 169 -2.60 -0.30 11.52
CA TYR A 169 -2.88 -1.58 12.21
C TYR A 169 -2.62 -2.83 11.35
N ILE A 170 -2.48 -2.67 10.03
CA ILE A 170 -2.32 -3.80 9.10
C ILE A 170 -1.05 -3.70 8.23
N THR A 171 -0.27 -2.62 8.40
CA THR A 171 0.91 -2.31 7.58
C THR A 171 1.85 -3.50 7.41
N SER A 172 2.31 -4.12 8.50
CA SER A 172 3.26 -5.24 8.42
C SER A 172 2.69 -6.45 7.66
N LYS A 173 1.41 -6.75 7.83
CA LYS A 173 0.76 -7.87 7.12
C LYS A 173 0.69 -7.62 5.61
N ILE A 174 0.39 -6.38 5.20
CA ILE A 174 0.33 -6.01 3.79
C ILE A 174 1.72 -6.08 3.18
N ILE A 175 2.74 -5.51 3.83
CA ILE A 175 4.12 -5.58 3.34
C ILE A 175 4.59 -7.03 3.25
N THR A 176 4.34 -7.86 4.28
CA THR A 176 4.66 -9.29 4.25
C THR A 176 4.00 -9.98 3.05
N LYS A 177 2.69 -9.77 2.82
CA LYS A 177 1.97 -10.38 1.70
C LYS A 177 2.61 -10.03 0.35
N ILE A 178 3.04 -8.78 0.15
CA ILE A 178 3.66 -8.33 -1.10
C ILE A 178 5.08 -8.89 -1.23
N VAL A 179 5.88 -8.80 -0.18
CA VAL A 179 7.28 -9.23 -0.16
C VAL A 179 7.39 -10.75 -0.35
N SER A 180 6.51 -11.52 0.28
CA SER A 180 6.49 -12.98 0.20
C SER A 180 5.85 -13.54 -1.08
N SER A 181 5.20 -12.69 -1.90
CA SER A 181 4.55 -13.16 -3.12
C SER A 181 5.56 -13.48 -4.24
N SER A 182 5.19 -14.43 -5.10
CA SER A 182 5.91 -14.75 -6.35
C SER A 182 5.54 -13.85 -7.52
N THR A 183 4.62 -12.90 -7.31
CA THR A 183 4.13 -12.00 -8.36
C THR A 183 5.22 -11.04 -8.87
N PRO A 184 5.08 -10.51 -10.10
CA PRO A 184 6.05 -9.61 -10.72
C PRO A 184 6.03 -8.18 -10.15
N ILE A 185 5.55 -8.00 -8.92
CA ILE A 185 5.66 -6.72 -8.21
C ILE A 185 7.12 -6.53 -7.81
N ASN A 186 7.79 -5.55 -8.41
CA ASN A 186 9.22 -5.29 -8.21
C ASN A 186 9.50 -4.12 -7.26
N ARG A 187 8.49 -3.32 -6.94
CA ARG A 187 8.64 -2.13 -6.09
C ARG A 187 7.40 -1.89 -5.24
N LEU A 188 7.63 -1.51 -3.99
CA LEU A 188 6.62 -1.04 -3.06
C LEU A 188 7.03 0.32 -2.50
N VAL A 189 6.23 1.36 -2.71
CA VAL A 189 6.35 2.66 -2.03
C VAL A 189 5.19 2.78 -1.06
N ALA A 190 5.50 2.82 0.22
CA ALA A 190 4.48 2.80 1.26
C ALA A 190 4.69 3.89 2.31
N MET A 191 3.60 4.59 2.63
CA MET A 191 3.59 5.42 3.82
C MET A 191 3.17 4.58 5.02
N VAL A 192 4.01 4.60 6.06
CA VAL A 192 3.87 3.80 7.28
C VAL A 192 4.11 4.67 8.51
N GLN A 193 3.86 4.17 9.72
CA GLN A 193 4.29 4.87 10.94
C GLN A 193 5.80 5.03 10.95
N LYS A 194 6.29 6.20 11.39
CA LYS A 194 7.72 6.53 11.42
C LYS A 194 8.56 5.50 12.18
N GLU A 195 8.06 4.98 13.29
CA GLU A 195 8.73 3.92 14.05
C GLU A 195 8.91 2.64 13.24
N VAL A 196 7.88 2.24 12.45
CA VAL A 196 7.96 1.08 11.56
C VAL A 196 9.00 1.30 10.47
N ALA A 197 9.00 2.48 9.83
CA ALA A 197 10.00 2.84 8.83
C ALA A 197 11.43 2.76 9.41
N LEU A 198 11.66 3.37 10.58
CA LEU A 198 12.97 3.35 11.22
C LEU A 198 13.43 1.93 11.55
N LYS A 199 12.55 1.05 12.03
CA LYS A 199 12.89 -0.35 12.30
C LYS A 199 13.24 -1.12 11.03
N LEU A 200 12.47 -0.95 9.96
CA LEU A 200 12.74 -1.64 8.70
C LEU A 200 14.03 -1.17 8.03
N CYS A 201 14.38 0.11 8.18
CA CYS A 201 15.62 0.69 7.63
C CYS A 201 16.83 0.60 8.58
N SER A 202 16.66 0.01 9.78
CA SER A 202 17.75 -0.19 10.75
C SER A 202 18.30 -1.62 10.70
N GLU A 203 19.30 -1.87 11.56
CA GLU A 203 19.85 -3.22 11.80
C GLU A 203 18.98 -4.07 12.75
N GLU A 204 17.82 -3.54 13.21
CA GLU A 204 16.91 -4.28 14.09
C GLU A 204 16.30 -5.47 13.34
N LYS A 205 16.53 -6.67 13.86
CA LYS A 205 16.11 -7.92 13.23
C LYS A 205 14.65 -8.25 13.54
N SER A 206 13.89 -8.58 12.52
CA SER A 206 12.50 -9.06 12.62
C SER A 206 12.18 -9.99 11.45
N PRO A 207 11.13 -10.82 11.51
CA PRO A 207 10.75 -11.68 10.38
C PRO A 207 10.61 -10.89 9.08
N LEU A 208 9.87 -9.79 9.11
CA LEU A 208 9.68 -8.97 7.92
C LEU A 208 10.99 -8.34 7.41
N LYS A 209 11.87 -7.87 8.32
CA LYS A 209 13.18 -7.34 7.92
C LYS A 209 14.05 -8.41 7.25
N MET A 210 14.05 -9.65 7.77
CA MET A 210 14.79 -10.77 7.16
C MET A 210 14.25 -11.12 5.78
N MET A 211 12.92 -11.10 5.58
CA MET A 211 12.31 -11.31 4.27
C MET A 211 12.71 -10.20 3.29
N ILE A 212 12.68 -8.93 3.72
CA ILE A 212 13.10 -7.78 2.89
C ILE A 212 14.58 -7.91 2.53
N ASP A 213 15.46 -8.19 3.49
CA ASP A 213 16.90 -8.35 3.27
C ASP A 213 17.23 -9.51 2.30
N TYR A 214 16.32 -10.50 2.21
CA TYR A 214 16.44 -11.55 1.21
C TYR A 214 15.99 -11.09 -0.18
N VAL A 215 14.81 -10.46 -0.27
CA VAL A 215 14.23 -10.14 -1.58
C VAL A 215 14.86 -8.93 -2.25
N GLY A 216 15.50 -8.03 -1.50
CA GLY A 216 16.10 -6.81 -2.01
C GLY A 216 16.53 -5.84 -0.93
N ASP A 217 16.14 -4.57 -1.07
CA ASP A 217 16.50 -3.50 -0.13
C ASP A 217 15.29 -2.66 0.27
N VAL A 218 15.48 -1.90 1.35
CA VAL A 218 14.51 -0.92 1.84
C VAL A 218 15.19 0.43 2.11
N GLN A 219 14.56 1.52 1.67
CA GLN A 219 15.07 2.87 1.84
C GLN A 219 14.05 3.75 2.56
N TYR A 220 14.55 4.66 3.41
CA TYR A 220 13.75 5.70 4.06
C TYR A 220 13.75 6.94 3.17
N GLU A 221 12.59 7.29 2.61
CA GLU A 221 12.48 8.32 1.60
C GLU A 221 12.11 9.69 2.18
N LEU A 222 11.09 9.75 3.02
CA LEU A 222 10.49 11.01 3.44
C LEU A 222 9.89 10.91 4.84
N ASN A 223 10.09 11.95 5.67
CA ASN A 223 9.34 12.11 6.90
C ASN A 223 8.01 12.85 6.64
N VAL A 224 6.91 12.34 7.18
CA VAL A 224 5.57 12.89 6.99
C VAL A 224 4.99 13.27 8.36
N PRO A 225 4.92 14.58 8.68
CA PRO A 225 4.40 15.03 9.96
C PRO A 225 2.91 14.75 10.11
N ARG A 226 2.46 14.42 11.31
CA ARG A 226 1.07 14.07 11.60
C ARG A 226 0.04 15.18 11.29
N HIS A 227 0.45 16.46 11.28
CA HIS A 227 -0.46 17.59 11.08
C HIS A 227 -0.92 17.74 9.61
N VAL A 228 -0.30 17.02 8.65
CA VAL A 228 -0.72 16.98 7.25
C VAL A 228 -1.83 15.97 6.98
N PHE A 229 -2.42 15.40 8.03
CA PHE A 229 -3.54 14.46 7.92
C PHE A 229 -4.82 15.02 8.54
N MET A 230 -5.96 14.56 8.04
CA MET A 230 -7.29 14.84 8.55
C MET A 230 -8.12 13.54 8.70
N PRO A 231 -8.45 13.12 9.96
CA PRO A 231 -7.92 13.62 11.22
C PRO A 231 -6.43 13.35 11.38
N ALA A 232 -5.75 14.13 12.23
CA ALA A 232 -4.34 13.89 12.52
C ALA A 232 -4.15 12.60 13.33
N PRO A 233 -3.24 11.70 12.95
CA PRO A 233 -2.89 10.53 13.74
C PRO A 233 -2.11 10.91 15.01
N HIS A 234 -1.89 9.94 15.89
CA HIS A 234 -1.14 10.17 17.14
C HIS A 234 0.37 10.28 16.93
N VAL A 235 0.90 9.72 15.84
CA VAL A 235 2.34 9.65 15.54
C VAL A 235 2.61 10.18 14.13
N ASP A 236 3.86 10.59 13.89
CA ASP A 236 4.32 10.92 12.55
C ASP A 236 4.43 9.66 11.69
N SER A 237 4.37 9.86 10.39
CA SER A 237 4.57 8.84 9.36
C SER A 237 5.91 9.02 8.67
N ALA A 238 6.27 8.05 7.86
CA ALA A 238 7.36 8.14 6.90
C ALA A 238 7.00 7.35 5.64
N VAL A 239 7.60 7.72 4.53
CA VAL A 239 7.57 6.96 3.29
C VAL A 239 8.79 6.09 3.22
N ILE A 240 8.60 4.84 2.87
CA ILE A 240 9.66 3.88 2.55
C ILE A 240 9.48 3.36 1.13
N SER A 241 10.57 3.01 0.48
CA SER A 241 10.57 2.20 -0.74
C SER A 241 11.23 0.85 -0.48
N ILE A 242 10.65 -0.20 -1.05
CA ILE A 242 11.21 -1.55 -1.05
C ILE A 242 11.37 -1.97 -2.49
N HIS A 243 12.60 -2.31 -2.89
CA HIS A 243 12.91 -2.87 -4.19
C HIS A 243 13.04 -4.39 -4.06
N LYS A 244 12.28 -5.11 -4.87
CA LYS A 244 12.24 -6.57 -4.88
C LYS A 244 12.93 -7.09 -6.12
N GLU A 245 14.08 -7.71 -5.94
CA GLU A 245 14.95 -8.24 -7.00
C GLU A 245 14.79 -9.75 -7.20
N ARG A 246 14.28 -10.44 -6.18
CA ARG A 246 14.13 -11.90 -6.19
C ARG A 246 12.90 -12.37 -5.43
N VAL A 247 12.48 -13.59 -5.71
CA VAL A 247 11.36 -14.26 -5.04
C VAL A 247 11.89 -15.07 -3.87
N ILE A 248 11.24 -14.99 -2.72
CA ILE A 248 11.53 -15.80 -1.54
C ILE A 248 10.73 -17.11 -1.60
N SER A 249 11.35 -18.24 -1.26
CA SER A 249 10.67 -19.53 -1.18
C SER A 249 9.80 -19.63 0.08
N GLN A 250 8.73 -20.42 0.02
CA GLN A 250 7.88 -20.68 1.19
C GLN A 250 8.67 -21.32 2.32
N GLU A 251 9.60 -22.21 2.00
CA GLU A 251 10.45 -22.86 3.01
C GLU A 251 11.32 -21.87 3.77
N LEU A 252 11.87 -20.85 3.10
CA LEU A 252 12.64 -19.80 3.77
C LEU A 252 11.74 -18.89 4.62
N ILE A 253 10.53 -18.60 4.16
CA ILE A 253 9.52 -17.85 4.94
C ILE A 253 9.20 -18.63 6.23
N ASP A 254 8.88 -19.92 6.11
CA ASP A 254 8.52 -20.78 7.24
C ASP A 254 9.67 -20.88 8.25
N LEU A 255 10.90 -20.99 7.77
CA LEU A 255 12.09 -21.01 8.61
C LEU A 255 12.30 -19.69 9.37
N ILE A 256 12.16 -18.56 8.69
CA ILE A 256 12.26 -17.24 9.33
C ILE A 256 11.14 -17.09 10.38
N GLU A 257 9.89 -17.35 10.04
CA GLU A 257 8.75 -17.21 10.96
C GLU A 257 8.88 -18.13 12.18
N ALA A 258 9.22 -19.41 11.97
CA ALA A 258 9.46 -20.36 13.06
C ALA A 258 10.53 -19.86 14.01
N SER A 259 11.61 -19.28 13.51
CA SER A 259 12.73 -18.76 14.30
C SER A 259 12.29 -17.68 15.30
N TYR A 260 11.29 -16.88 14.96
CA TYR A 260 10.79 -15.77 15.79
C TYR A 260 9.51 -16.11 16.57
N THR A 261 9.03 -17.35 16.53
CA THR A 261 7.77 -17.76 17.20
C THR A 261 7.78 -17.40 18.69
N ALA A 262 8.91 -17.57 19.36
CA ALA A 262 9.05 -17.21 20.77
C ALA A 262 10.34 -16.39 21.00
N LYS A 263 10.22 -15.05 21.01
CA LYS A 263 11.34 -14.09 21.12
C LYS A 263 12.35 -14.40 22.24
N ARG A 264 11.91 -14.94 23.38
CA ARG A 264 12.77 -15.23 24.52
C ARG A 264 13.42 -16.61 24.49
N LYS A 265 13.05 -17.48 23.53
CA LYS A 265 13.64 -18.82 23.37
C LYS A 265 14.85 -18.77 22.44
N THR A 266 15.72 -19.76 22.59
CA THR A 266 16.84 -19.99 21.68
C THR A 266 16.34 -20.45 20.31
N LEU A 267 17.17 -20.24 19.30
CA LEU A 267 16.91 -20.70 17.94
C LEU A 267 16.62 -22.20 17.89
N TYR A 268 17.41 -23.01 18.62
CA TYR A 268 17.21 -24.45 18.76
C TYR A 268 15.78 -24.79 19.21
N ASN A 269 15.27 -24.10 20.25
CA ASN A 269 13.92 -24.35 20.75
C ASN A 269 12.81 -23.91 19.80
N ASN A 270 13.03 -22.85 19.03
CA ASN A 270 12.09 -22.36 18.05
C ASN A 270 12.03 -23.27 16.82
N LEU A 271 13.17 -23.77 16.35
CA LEU A 271 13.25 -24.60 15.15
C LEU A 271 12.91 -26.09 15.35
N LYS A 272 12.69 -26.52 16.60
CA LYS A 272 12.22 -27.89 16.88
C LYS A 272 10.90 -28.25 16.18
N SER A 273 10.06 -27.27 15.90
CA SER A 273 8.82 -27.49 15.17
C SER A 273 9.03 -27.83 13.69
N LEU A 274 10.16 -27.42 13.11
CA LEU A 274 10.52 -27.71 11.71
C LEU A 274 11.42 -28.94 11.56
N TYR A 275 12.48 -29.04 12.38
CA TYR A 275 13.54 -30.02 12.19
C TYR A 275 13.53 -31.16 13.23
N HIS A 276 12.59 -31.12 14.19
CA HIS A 276 12.44 -32.16 15.21
C HIS A 276 13.79 -32.56 15.87
N ASP A 277 14.14 -33.83 15.83
CA ASP A 277 15.37 -34.37 16.44
C ASP A 277 16.64 -33.94 15.66
N GLN A 278 16.53 -33.59 14.38
CA GLN A 278 17.64 -33.12 13.55
C GLN A 278 18.04 -31.66 13.82
N THR A 279 17.25 -30.91 14.61
CA THR A 279 17.48 -29.47 14.86
C THR A 279 18.92 -29.18 15.31
N LYS A 280 19.49 -30.02 16.18
CA LYS A 280 20.86 -29.82 16.69
C LYS A 280 21.88 -30.01 15.56
N GLU A 281 21.75 -31.07 14.81
CA GLU A 281 22.65 -31.44 13.71
C GLU A 281 22.63 -30.36 12.60
N VAL A 282 21.44 -29.87 12.23
CA VAL A 282 21.28 -28.78 11.26
C VAL A 282 22.05 -27.54 11.72
N LEU A 283 21.87 -27.08 12.97
CA LEU A 283 22.54 -25.88 13.50
C LEU A 283 24.06 -26.08 13.60
N GLU A 284 24.52 -27.21 14.10
CA GLU A 284 25.94 -27.55 14.22
C GLU A 284 26.61 -27.60 12.83
N SER A 285 25.96 -28.18 11.81
CA SER A 285 26.45 -28.22 10.43
C SER A 285 26.60 -26.82 9.79
N CYS A 286 25.86 -25.84 10.31
CA CYS A 286 25.95 -24.43 9.89
C CYS A 286 26.95 -23.62 10.72
N GLY A 287 27.55 -24.22 11.77
CA GLY A 287 28.39 -23.50 12.73
C GLY A 287 27.62 -22.50 13.62
N ILE A 288 26.32 -22.72 13.81
CA ILE A 288 25.44 -21.85 14.58
C ILE A 288 25.26 -22.47 15.99
N PRO A 289 25.70 -21.80 17.06
CA PRO A 289 25.49 -22.26 18.42
C PRO A 289 24.02 -22.39 18.77
N ALA A 290 23.60 -23.52 19.39
CA ALA A 290 22.22 -23.81 19.73
C ALA A 290 21.57 -22.83 20.70
N ASN A 291 22.36 -22.06 21.44
CA ASN A 291 21.90 -21.04 22.40
C ASN A 291 21.66 -19.67 21.76
N LYS A 292 22.02 -19.45 20.49
CA LYS A 292 21.71 -18.20 19.78
C LYS A 292 20.20 -17.98 19.66
N ARG A 293 19.84 -16.71 19.51
CA ARG A 293 18.47 -16.27 19.24
C ARG A 293 18.32 -15.84 17.79
N ALA A 294 17.09 -15.79 17.29
CA ALA A 294 16.79 -15.37 15.92
C ALA A 294 17.34 -13.97 15.57
N GLU A 295 17.28 -13.02 16.52
CA GLU A 295 17.77 -11.65 16.36
C GLU A 295 19.29 -11.52 16.22
N GLU A 296 20.05 -12.60 16.47
CA GLU A 296 21.51 -12.65 16.31
C GLU A 296 21.93 -13.18 14.94
N LEU A 297 20.98 -13.63 14.10
CA LEU A 297 21.23 -14.15 12.76
C LEU A 297 21.07 -13.05 11.72
N ASN A 298 21.78 -13.21 10.61
CA ASN A 298 21.54 -12.47 9.38
C ASN A 298 20.86 -13.36 8.33
N ILE A 299 20.50 -12.79 7.19
CA ILE A 299 19.81 -13.56 6.13
C ILE A 299 20.66 -14.69 5.55
N ASP A 300 21.99 -14.55 5.47
CA ASP A 300 22.88 -15.60 4.98
C ASP A 300 22.93 -16.81 5.92
N ASP A 301 22.74 -16.59 7.22
CA ASP A 301 22.61 -17.68 8.19
C ASP A 301 21.35 -18.51 7.91
N TYR A 302 20.21 -17.86 7.60
CA TYR A 302 18.96 -18.54 7.24
C TYR A 302 19.07 -19.32 5.94
N ILE A 303 19.71 -18.74 4.92
CA ILE A 303 19.97 -19.42 3.65
C ILE A 303 20.82 -20.69 3.90
N ARG A 304 21.85 -20.57 4.72
CA ARG A 304 22.74 -21.69 5.06
C ARG A 304 22.02 -22.78 5.84
N ILE A 305 21.14 -22.42 6.80
CA ILE A 305 20.31 -23.38 7.53
C ILE A 305 19.43 -24.15 6.55
N LEU A 306 18.74 -23.45 5.62
CA LEU A 306 17.87 -24.08 4.64
C LEU A 306 18.64 -25.03 3.72
N GLU A 307 19.78 -24.61 3.17
CA GLU A 307 20.62 -25.45 2.30
C GLU A 307 21.15 -26.70 3.01
N ARG A 308 21.48 -26.62 4.30
CA ARG A 308 21.98 -27.75 5.08
C ARG A 308 20.86 -28.71 5.49
N SER A 309 19.69 -28.19 5.82
CA SER A 309 18.53 -29.03 6.18
C SER A 309 18.08 -29.94 5.02
N HIS A 310 18.30 -29.53 3.76
CA HIS A 310 18.00 -30.36 2.58
C HIS A 310 19.02 -31.48 2.33
N LYS A 311 20.16 -31.49 3.03
CA LYS A 311 21.25 -32.48 2.85
C LYS A 311 21.29 -33.53 3.96
N LEU A 312 20.49 -33.35 4.98
CA LEU A 312 20.32 -34.26 6.12
C LEU A 312 19.03 -35.05 5.99
#